data_68188ea4259e502954040475fe5929c7
#
_entry.id   68188ea4259e502954040475fe5929c7
#
_cell.length_a   1.000
_cell.length_b   1.000
_cell.length_c   1.000
_cell.angle_alpha   90.00
_cell.angle_beta   90.00
_cell.angle_gamma   90.00
#
_symmetry.space_group_name_H-M   'P 1'
#
loop_
_entity.id
_entity.type
_entity.pdbx_description
1 polymer ?
#
loop_
_entity_poly.entity_id
_entity_poly.type
_entity_poly.pdbx_seq_one_letter_code
_entity_poly.pdbx_strand_id
1 'polypeptide(L)'
;APEDLQVQVLEQGSGEEVEAGQSIEVHYLGQTWGGRIFDNSYDRGSSISFPIGVGAVISGWDDSLVGQQIGSRVLVSIPPHLGYGHRGMPAAGIKGTDTLVFVVDIVGAR
;
A
#
# COMPACT_ATOMS: atom_id res chain seq x y z
N ALA A 1 3.19 -10.95 -14.01
CA ALA A 1 3.29 -10.07 -12.83
C ALA A 1 4.67 -10.21 -12.20
N PRO A 2 5.22 -9.15 -11.56
CA PRO A 2 6.51 -9.24 -10.87
C PRO A 2 6.45 -10.24 -9.71
N GLU A 3 7.53 -10.98 -9.51
CA GLU A 3 7.66 -11.93 -8.40
C GLU A 3 8.12 -11.25 -7.11
N ASP A 4 8.71 -10.07 -7.22
CA ASP A 4 9.25 -9.31 -6.10
C ASP A 4 8.45 -8.04 -5.87
N LEU A 5 8.54 -7.52 -4.65
CA LEU A 5 8.00 -6.20 -4.31
C LEU A 5 8.68 -5.15 -5.17
N GLN A 6 7.87 -4.31 -5.82
CA GLN A 6 8.39 -3.19 -6.59
C GLN A 6 7.78 -1.89 -6.11
N VAL A 7 8.61 -0.88 -5.95
CA VAL A 7 8.21 0.43 -5.45
C VAL A 7 8.72 1.50 -6.42
N GLN A 8 7.80 2.35 -6.86
CA GLN A 8 8.16 3.49 -7.72
C GLN A 8 7.56 4.75 -7.14
N VAL A 9 8.39 5.76 -6.89
CA VAL A 9 7.92 7.07 -6.45
C VAL A 9 7.44 7.82 -7.68
N LEU A 10 6.14 8.10 -7.75
CA LEU A 10 5.53 8.85 -8.85
C LEU A 10 5.65 10.34 -8.65
N GLU A 11 5.53 10.79 -7.41
CA GLU A 11 5.72 12.17 -7.00
C GLU A 11 6.49 12.18 -5.69
N GLN A 12 7.62 12.86 -5.65
CA GLN A 12 8.45 12.95 -4.45
C GLN A 12 7.89 14.01 -3.52
N GLY A 13 7.55 13.60 -2.29
CA GLY A 13 7.17 14.53 -1.23
C GLY A 13 8.38 15.26 -0.66
N SER A 14 8.11 16.30 0.13
CA SER A 14 9.15 17.11 0.76
C SER A 14 9.12 17.02 2.29
N GLY A 15 8.19 16.22 2.84
CA GLY A 15 8.09 16.05 4.29
C GLY A 15 9.15 15.11 4.85
N GLU A 16 9.04 14.84 6.15
CA GLU A 16 9.93 13.92 6.84
C GLU A 16 9.70 12.48 6.37
N GLU A 17 10.68 11.63 6.54
CA GLU A 17 10.55 10.21 6.23
C GLU A 17 9.64 9.51 7.24
N VAL A 18 8.80 8.60 6.74
CA VAL A 18 7.97 7.74 7.56
C VAL A 18 8.84 6.75 8.31
N GLU A 19 8.66 6.64 9.61
CA GLU A 19 9.40 5.70 10.46
C GLU A 19 8.50 4.58 10.95
N ALA A 20 9.08 3.39 11.13
CA ALA A 20 8.38 2.26 11.71
C ALA A 20 7.83 2.62 13.09
N GLY A 21 6.60 2.22 13.36
CA GLY A 21 5.91 2.51 14.62
C GLY A 21 5.07 3.77 14.60
N GLN A 22 5.20 4.60 13.57
CA GLN A 22 4.34 5.77 13.42
C GLN A 22 2.94 5.37 12.96
N SER A 23 1.95 6.23 13.21
CA SER A 23 0.64 6.15 12.60
C SER A 23 0.70 6.94 11.29
N ILE A 24 0.56 6.25 10.17
CA ILE A 24 0.58 6.86 8.84
C ILE A 24 -0.85 7.15 8.39
N GLU A 25 -1.05 8.28 7.74
CA GLU A 25 -2.31 8.64 7.11
C GLU A 25 -2.13 8.64 5.61
N VAL A 26 -2.98 7.90 4.88
CA VAL A 26 -2.86 7.74 3.44
C VAL A 26 -4.22 7.80 2.75
N HIS A 27 -4.19 8.22 1.48
CA HIS A 27 -5.20 7.87 0.49
C HIS A 27 -4.61 6.83 -0.44
N TYR A 28 -5.43 5.90 -0.92
CA TYR A 28 -4.93 4.85 -1.80
C TYR A 28 -6.00 4.32 -2.75
N LEU A 29 -5.53 3.77 -3.86
CA LEU A 29 -6.31 2.96 -4.77
C LEU A 29 -5.62 1.61 -4.89
N GLY A 30 -6.35 0.52 -4.67
CA GLY A 30 -5.83 -0.84 -4.79
C GLY A 30 -6.54 -1.60 -5.89
N GLN A 31 -5.75 -2.29 -6.73
CA GLN A 31 -6.28 -3.16 -7.77
C GLN A 31 -5.44 -4.42 -7.89
N THR A 32 -6.01 -5.46 -8.48
CA THR A 32 -5.25 -6.64 -8.86
C THR A 32 -4.41 -6.33 -10.10
N TRP A 33 -3.41 -7.14 -10.38
CA TRP A 33 -2.57 -6.99 -11.57
C TRP A 33 -3.40 -6.96 -12.86
N GLY A 34 -4.51 -7.71 -12.89
CA GLY A 34 -5.43 -7.71 -14.04
C GLY A 34 -6.28 -6.44 -14.18
N GLY A 35 -6.17 -5.50 -13.27
CA GLY A 35 -6.82 -4.19 -13.37
C GLY A 35 -8.14 -4.06 -12.64
N ARG A 36 -8.56 -5.07 -11.86
CA ARG A 36 -9.80 -4.99 -11.09
C ARG A 36 -9.57 -4.23 -9.79
N ILE A 37 -10.20 -3.08 -9.65
CA ILE A 37 -10.14 -2.26 -8.44
C ILE A 37 -10.92 -2.96 -7.33
N PHE A 38 -10.29 -3.17 -6.17
CA PHE A 38 -10.95 -3.79 -5.01
C PHE A 38 -11.12 -2.83 -3.84
N ASP A 39 -10.40 -1.71 -3.82
CA ASP A 39 -10.54 -0.71 -2.77
C ASP A 39 -10.06 0.66 -3.26
N ASN A 40 -10.70 1.73 -2.77
CA ASN A 40 -10.40 3.08 -3.21
C ASN A 40 -10.83 4.08 -2.14
N SER A 41 -9.88 4.61 -1.38
CA SER A 41 -10.18 5.58 -0.33
C SER A 41 -10.67 6.93 -0.88
N TYR A 42 -10.30 7.26 -2.12
CA TYR A 42 -10.75 8.51 -2.76
C TYR A 42 -12.25 8.50 -2.98
N ASP A 43 -12.83 7.35 -3.37
CA ASP A 43 -14.26 7.21 -3.58
C ASP A 43 -15.05 7.37 -2.28
N ARG A 44 -14.46 6.95 -1.16
CA ARG A 44 -15.07 7.14 0.15
C ARG A 44 -14.96 8.57 0.67
N GLY A 45 -14.08 9.37 0.07
CA GLY A 45 -13.82 10.73 0.50
C GLY A 45 -13.09 10.84 1.84
N SER A 46 -12.50 9.74 2.32
CA SER A 46 -11.81 9.69 3.62
C SER A 46 -10.48 8.97 3.51
N SER A 47 -9.42 9.57 4.06
CA SER A 47 -8.14 8.91 4.25
C SER A 47 -8.27 7.84 5.34
N ILE A 48 -7.29 6.96 5.42
CA ILE A 48 -7.17 5.99 6.51
C ILE A 48 -5.86 6.19 7.25
N SER A 49 -5.86 5.83 8.52
CA SER A 49 -4.68 5.88 9.37
C SER A 49 -4.46 4.53 10.03
N PHE A 50 -3.21 4.10 10.11
CA PHE A 50 -2.86 2.82 10.73
C PHE A 50 -1.39 2.83 11.14
N PRO A 51 -0.99 1.95 12.10
CA PRO A 51 0.43 1.79 12.43
C PRO A 51 1.19 1.19 11.26
N ILE A 52 2.37 1.70 10.96
CA ILE A 52 3.19 1.22 9.85
C ILE A 52 4.49 0.59 10.36
N GLY A 53 4.95 -0.46 9.69
CA GLY A 53 6.21 -1.12 10.01
C GLY A 53 6.17 -2.05 11.20
N VAL A 54 4.98 -2.40 11.70
CA VAL A 54 4.80 -3.21 12.93
C VAL A 54 3.92 -4.45 12.71
N GLY A 55 3.69 -4.84 11.46
CA GLY A 55 2.91 -6.04 11.14
C GLY A 55 1.40 -5.86 11.24
N ALA A 56 0.91 -4.62 11.34
CA ALA A 56 -0.54 -4.35 11.42
C ALA A 56 -1.23 -4.38 10.06
N VAL A 57 -0.46 -4.26 8.98
CA VAL A 57 -0.93 -4.28 7.59
C VAL A 57 -0.13 -5.32 6.81
N ILE A 58 -0.49 -5.56 5.55
CA ILE A 58 0.24 -6.50 4.71
C ILE A 58 1.72 -6.09 4.59
N SER A 59 2.59 -7.08 4.54
CA SER A 59 4.05 -6.85 4.56
C SER A 59 4.53 -5.93 3.45
N GLY A 60 3.91 -6.01 2.27
CA GLY A 60 4.25 -5.13 1.16
C GLY A 60 4.11 -3.65 1.49
N TRP A 61 3.13 -3.28 2.30
CA TRP A 61 2.97 -1.90 2.76
C TRP A 61 4.03 -1.52 3.81
N ASP A 62 4.26 -2.41 4.80
CA ASP A 62 5.31 -2.16 5.80
C ASP A 62 6.67 -1.98 5.15
N ASP A 63 7.00 -2.83 4.17
CA ASP A 63 8.29 -2.81 3.51
C ASP A 63 8.45 -1.62 2.54
N SER A 64 7.36 -1.15 1.95
CA SER A 64 7.41 -0.11 0.91
C SER A 64 7.24 1.31 1.43
N LEU A 65 6.44 1.50 2.49
CA LEU A 65 6.06 2.86 2.94
C LEU A 65 7.00 3.42 3.98
N VAL A 66 7.63 2.58 4.81
CA VAL A 66 8.66 3.04 5.74
C VAL A 66 9.84 3.59 4.93
N GLY A 67 10.30 4.78 5.29
CA GLY A 67 11.37 5.48 4.59
C GLY A 67 10.92 6.41 3.48
N GLN A 68 9.64 6.37 3.09
CA GLN A 68 9.10 7.31 2.11
C GLN A 68 8.86 8.67 2.77
N GLN A 69 9.00 9.74 1.99
CA GLN A 69 8.74 11.09 2.51
C GLN A 69 7.25 11.39 2.50
N ILE A 70 6.78 12.07 3.54
CA ILE A 70 5.40 12.56 3.61
C ILE A 70 5.16 13.51 2.43
N GLY A 71 4.00 13.36 1.78
CA GLY A 71 3.65 14.09 0.56
C GLY A 71 3.95 13.32 -0.72
N SER A 72 4.60 12.16 -0.61
CA SER A 72 4.92 11.33 -1.78
C SER A 72 3.69 10.59 -2.30
N ARG A 73 3.67 10.38 -3.61
CA ARG A 73 2.77 9.41 -4.25
C ARG A 73 3.61 8.24 -4.74
N VAL A 74 3.25 7.05 -4.30
CA VAL A 74 4.05 5.84 -4.51
C VAL A 74 3.21 4.79 -5.21
N LEU A 75 3.77 4.16 -6.23
CA LEU A 75 3.19 3.00 -6.90
C LEU A 75 3.89 1.75 -6.37
N VAL A 76 3.11 0.81 -5.86
CA VAL A 76 3.64 -0.41 -5.22
C VAL A 76 3.01 -1.63 -5.86
N SER A 77 3.84 -2.58 -6.34
CA SER A 77 3.39 -3.89 -6.79
C SER A 77 3.78 -4.91 -5.73
N ILE A 78 2.78 -5.61 -5.19
CA ILE A 78 2.94 -6.52 -4.06
C ILE A 78 2.62 -7.94 -4.50
N PRO A 79 3.61 -8.85 -4.53
CA PRO A 79 3.34 -10.25 -4.85
C PRO A 79 2.53 -10.91 -3.72
N PRO A 80 1.86 -12.06 -3.99
CA PRO A 80 0.98 -12.68 -3.00
C PRO A 80 1.61 -12.95 -1.64
N HIS A 81 2.88 -13.37 -1.60
CA HIS A 81 3.56 -13.70 -0.35
C HIS A 81 3.81 -12.50 0.56
N LEU A 82 3.74 -11.28 0.04
CA LEU A 82 3.84 -10.03 0.81
C LEU A 82 2.50 -9.33 0.95
N GLY A 83 1.45 -9.92 0.39
CA GLY A 83 0.06 -9.46 0.51
C GLY A 83 -0.74 -10.43 1.37
N TYR A 84 -1.80 -11.00 0.78
CA TYR A 84 -2.72 -11.88 1.50
C TYR A 84 -2.37 -13.37 1.43
N GLY A 85 -1.23 -13.72 0.82
CA GLY A 85 -0.73 -15.09 0.75
C GLY A 85 -1.63 -16.02 -0.05
N HIS A 86 -1.51 -17.32 0.18
CA HIS A 86 -2.26 -18.36 -0.53
C HIS A 86 -3.77 -18.24 -0.39
N ARG A 87 -4.23 -17.69 0.72
CA ARG A 87 -5.66 -17.56 1.00
C ARG A 87 -6.30 -16.44 0.19
N GLY A 88 -5.51 -15.43 -0.21
CA GLY A 88 -6.06 -14.22 -0.77
C GLY A 88 -6.98 -13.51 0.21
N MET A 89 -7.92 -12.77 -0.32
CA MET A 89 -8.99 -12.15 0.46
C MET A 89 -10.28 -12.26 -0.34
N PRO A 90 -11.02 -13.38 -0.17
CA PRO A 90 -12.24 -13.63 -0.97
C PRO A 90 -13.29 -12.54 -0.83
N ALA A 91 -13.40 -11.91 0.35
CA ALA A 91 -14.34 -10.82 0.59
C ALA A 91 -14.08 -9.63 -0.34
N ALA A 92 -12.83 -9.40 -0.76
CA ALA A 92 -12.45 -8.38 -1.71
C ALA A 92 -12.27 -8.95 -3.12
N GLY A 93 -12.48 -10.25 -3.30
CA GLY A 93 -12.29 -10.92 -4.58
C GLY A 93 -10.82 -11.13 -4.96
N ILE A 94 -9.92 -11.09 -3.99
CA ILE A 94 -8.48 -11.31 -4.21
C ILE A 94 -8.18 -12.80 -4.07
N LYS A 95 -7.56 -13.37 -5.10
CA LYS A 95 -7.14 -14.78 -5.10
C LYS A 95 -5.75 -14.91 -4.47
N GLY A 96 -5.40 -16.11 -4.03
CA GLY A 96 -4.08 -16.41 -3.47
C GLY A 96 -2.92 -16.30 -4.46
N THR A 97 -3.23 -16.13 -5.76
CA THR A 97 -2.26 -15.94 -6.84
C THR A 97 -2.20 -14.51 -7.35
N ASP A 98 -3.04 -13.61 -6.82
CA ASP A 98 -3.10 -12.23 -7.30
C ASP A 98 -1.96 -11.38 -6.76
N THR A 99 -1.27 -10.71 -7.67
CA THR A 99 -0.39 -9.60 -7.35
C THR A 99 -1.25 -8.35 -7.20
N LEU A 100 -0.98 -7.56 -6.18
CA LEU A 100 -1.73 -6.34 -5.88
C LEU A 100 -0.93 -5.12 -6.34
N VAL A 101 -1.64 -4.12 -6.85
CA VAL A 101 -1.04 -2.84 -7.25
C VAL A 101 -1.74 -1.74 -6.48
N PHE A 102 -0.96 -0.94 -5.78
CA PHE A 102 -1.49 0.20 -5.03
C PHE A 102 -0.84 1.49 -5.51
N VAL A 103 -1.65 2.53 -5.64
CA VAL A 103 -1.18 3.91 -5.67
C VAL A 103 -1.49 4.49 -4.30
N VAL A 104 -0.47 4.96 -3.59
CA VAL A 104 -0.60 5.45 -2.21
C VAL A 104 -0.12 6.89 -2.14
N ASP A 105 -0.99 7.78 -1.68
CA ASP A 105 -0.63 9.16 -1.34
C ASP A 105 -0.43 9.26 0.16
N ILE A 106 0.78 9.59 0.59
CA ILE A 106 1.13 9.72 2.01
C ILE A 106 0.79 11.13 2.46
N VAL A 107 -0.27 11.24 3.26
CA VAL A 107 -0.79 12.54 3.73
C VAL A 107 -0.06 13.02 4.96
N GLY A 108 0.26 12.11 5.88
CA GLY A 108 0.92 12.45 7.13
C GLY A 108 1.39 11.23 7.89
N ALA A 109 2.17 11.46 8.95
CA ALA A 109 2.60 10.43 9.89
C ALA A 109 2.93 11.07 11.24
N ARG A 110 2.66 10.33 12.34
CA ARG A 110 2.90 10.84 13.71
C ARG A 110 3.16 9.75 14.74
#